data_8d6239164b86b1eb4b3229fcd02c5ff7
#
_entry.id   8d6239164b86b1eb4b3229fcd02c5ff7
#
_cell.length_a   1.000
_cell.length_b   1.000
_cell.length_c   1.000
_cell.angle_alpha   90.00
_cell.angle_beta   90.00
_cell.angle_gamma   90.00
#
_symmetry.space_group_name_H-M   'P 1'
#
loop_
_entity.id
_entity.type
_entity.pdbx_description
1 polymer ?
#
loop_
_entity_poly.entity_id
_entity_poly.type
_entity_poly.pdbx_seq_one_letter_code
_entity_poly.pdbx_strand_id
1 'polypeptide(L)'
;MDTVKILHVVGYKNSGKTTLMKNWISYLKESGYKVAAIKHHGHGAKLAMPDEAKDSMQYIAHGADMSLVSGGGYTQQIMQKESSYKELIALAKRDEPDIILVEGFKEEQGKKVVLATEEEWETLQQLDGIVLVVGDVATDRYETIASRTFEDRLNSWLRSWLREAF
;
A
#
# COMPACT_ATOMS: atom_id res chain seq x y z
N MET A 1 8.25 -15.82 -15.96
CA MET A 1 7.43 -15.51 -14.77
C MET A 1 7.56 -14.03 -14.50
N ASP A 2 6.51 -13.31 -14.73
CA ASP A 2 6.50 -11.90 -14.37
C ASP A 2 6.48 -11.81 -12.84
N THR A 3 7.53 -11.26 -12.29
CA THR A 3 7.66 -11.04 -10.85
C THR A 3 6.62 -9.98 -10.45
N VAL A 4 5.75 -10.29 -9.48
CA VAL A 4 4.79 -9.33 -8.94
C VAL A 4 5.53 -8.07 -8.49
N LYS A 5 5.17 -6.93 -9.03
CA LYS A 5 5.75 -5.64 -8.65
C LYS A 5 5.18 -5.16 -7.32
N ILE A 6 6.03 -4.61 -6.47
CA ILE A 6 5.65 -4.09 -5.16
C ILE A 6 6.10 -2.63 -5.09
N LEU A 7 5.16 -1.73 -4.82
CA LEU A 7 5.41 -0.30 -4.70
C LEU A 7 4.85 0.23 -3.39
N HIS A 8 5.72 0.82 -2.58
CA HIS A 8 5.34 1.49 -1.34
C HIS A 8 4.97 2.95 -1.60
N VAL A 9 3.92 3.41 -0.95
CA VAL A 9 3.56 4.82 -0.83
C VAL A 9 3.78 5.24 0.61
N VAL A 10 4.76 6.09 0.84
CA VAL A 10 5.21 6.47 2.18
C VAL A 10 5.18 7.99 2.38
N GLY A 11 5.10 8.41 3.62
CA GLY A 11 5.00 9.82 4.02
C GLY A 11 4.37 9.92 5.39
N TYR A 12 4.39 11.11 5.97
CA TYR A 12 3.78 11.36 7.28
C TYR A 12 2.24 11.26 7.25
N LYS A 13 1.64 11.30 8.41
CA LYS A 13 0.17 11.34 8.55
C LYS A 13 -0.39 12.56 7.79
N ASN A 14 -1.52 12.37 7.12
CA ASN A 14 -2.19 13.40 6.31
C ASN A 14 -1.40 13.94 5.10
N SER A 15 -0.36 13.24 4.65
CA SER A 15 0.40 13.61 3.44
C SER A 15 -0.34 13.34 2.11
N GLY A 16 -1.47 12.64 2.16
CA GLY A 16 -2.26 12.28 0.98
C GLY A 16 -1.99 10.89 0.41
N LYS A 17 -1.30 10.02 1.14
CA LYS A 17 -1.03 8.62 0.73
C LYS A 17 -2.29 7.88 0.30
N THR A 18 -3.32 7.91 1.14
CA THR A 18 -4.57 7.18 0.86
C THR A 18 -5.26 7.70 -0.39
N THR A 19 -5.24 9.00 -0.64
CA THR A 19 -5.78 9.60 -1.87
C THR A 19 -5.02 9.10 -3.10
N LEU A 20 -3.69 9.13 -3.07
CA LEU A 20 -2.86 8.62 -4.16
C LEU A 20 -3.09 7.13 -4.40
N MET A 21 -3.13 6.32 -3.33
CA MET A 21 -3.43 4.90 -3.40
C MET A 21 -4.77 4.63 -4.11
N LYS A 22 -5.83 5.33 -3.72
CA LYS A 22 -7.17 5.17 -4.31
C LYS A 22 -7.17 5.54 -5.79
N ASN A 23 -6.55 6.65 -6.17
CA ASN A 23 -6.46 7.09 -7.56
C ASN A 23 -5.68 6.08 -8.41
N TRP A 24 -4.56 5.58 -7.92
CA TRP A 24 -3.76 4.58 -8.63
C TRP A 24 -4.46 3.22 -8.73
N ILE A 25 -5.15 2.78 -7.69
CA ILE A 25 -5.94 1.54 -7.74
C ILE A 25 -7.01 1.66 -8.83
N SER A 26 -7.77 2.77 -8.88
CA SER A 26 -8.78 2.99 -9.92
C SER A 26 -8.16 2.99 -11.32
N TYR A 27 -7.10 3.75 -11.52
CA TYR A 27 -6.38 3.82 -12.79
C TYR A 27 -5.86 2.45 -13.27
N LEU A 28 -5.26 1.67 -12.37
CA LEU A 28 -4.74 0.34 -12.67
C LEU A 28 -5.87 -0.64 -13.01
N LYS A 29 -6.98 -0.59 -12.28
CA LYS A 29 -8.15 -1.44 -12.57
C LYS A 29 -8.78 -1.11 -13.92
N GLU A 30 -8.92 0.17 -14.27
CA GLU A 30 -9.38 0.60 -15.58
C GLU A 30 -8.42 0.18 -16.71
N SER A 31 -7.13 0.08 -16.40
CA SER A 31 -6.09 -0.39 -17.33
C SER A 31 -5.97 -1.93 -17.39
N GLY A 32 -6.83 -2.67 -16.70
CA GLY A 32 -6.90 -4.13 -16.74
C GLY A 32 -5.96 -4.87 -15.77
N TYR A 33 -5.23 -4.16 -14.91
CA TYR A 33 -4.33 -4.79 -13.93
C TYR A 33 -5.10 -5.40 -12.75
N LYS A 34 -4.58 -6.49 -12.23
CA LYS A 34 -5.00 -7.09 -10.97
C LYS A 34 -4.17 -6.49 -9.82
N VAL A 35 -4.83 -5.83 -8.88
CA VAL A 35 -4.19 -5.03 -7.84
C VAL A 35 -4.50 -5.58 -6.47
N ALA A 36 -3.46 -5.79 -5.66
CA ALA A 36 -3.61 -5.98 -4.22
C ALA A 36 -3.14 -4.72 -3.49
N ALA A 37 -3.76 -4.42 -2.36
CA ALA A 37 -3.39 -3.28 -1.52
C ALA A 37 -3.13 -3.73 -0.08
N ILE A 38 -2.06 -3.22 0.50
CA ILE A 38 -1.69 -3.45 1.90
C ILE A 38 -1.61 -2.09 2.58
N LYS A 39 -2.17 -1.99 3.79
CA LYS A 39 -2.05 -0.81 4.63
C LYS A 39 -1.40 -1.17 5.95
N HIS A 40 -0.35 -0.44 6.32
CA HIS A 40 0.17 -0.45 7.68
C HIS A 40 -0.65 0.49 8.56
N HIS A 41 -1.28 -0.06 9.57
CA HIS A 41 -1.96 0.73 10.60
C HIS A 41 -0.96 1.03 11.72
N GLY A 42 -0.66 2.30 11.95
CA GLY A 42 0.42 2.72 12.85
C GLY A 42 0.36 2.08 14.25
N HIS A 43 1.50 1.96 14.88
CA HIS A 43 1.68 1.27 16.14
C HIS A 43 0.63 1.64 17.21
N GLY A 44 0.01 0.63 17.82
CA GLY A 44 -0.94 0.78 18.91
C GLY A 44 -2.36 1.18 18.53
N ALA A 45 -2.64 1.47 17.27
CA ALA A 45 -4.00 1.74 16.81
C ALA A 45 -4.75 0.44 16.55
N LYS A 46 -5.96 0.34 17.12
CA LYS A 46 -6.83 -0.83 16.89
C LYS A 46 -7.45 -0.77 15.49
N LEU A 47 -7.53 -1.91 14.84
CA LEU A 47 -8.33 -2.05 13.62
C LEU A 47 -9.82 -1.93 13.93
N ALA A 48 -10.58 -1.36 12.99
CA ALA A 48 -12.02 -1.45 13.00
C ALA A 48 -12.41 -2.92 12.71
N MET A 49 -12.99 -3.57 13.70
CA MET A 49 -13.42 -4.97 13.61
C MET A 49 -14.91 -5.04 13.27
N PRO A 50 -15.38 -6.16 12.66
CA PRO A 50 -16.81 -6.40 12.54
C PRO A 50 -17.50 -6.44 13.92
N ASP A 51 -18.82 -6.25 13.91
CA ASP A 51 -19.66 -6.37 15.11
C ASP A 51 -19.36 -7.69 15.84
N GLU A 52 -19.12 -7.61 17.15
CA GLU A 52 -18.83 -8.75 18.02
C GLU A 52 -19.95 -9.78 18.04
N ALA A 53 -21.19 -9.40 17.76
CA ALA A 53 -22.34 -10.31 17.66
C ALA A 53 -22.33 -11.19 16.39
N LYS A 54 -21.49 -10.91 15.41
CA LYS A 54 -21.38 -11.75 14.22
C LYS A 54 -20.73 -13.09 14.55
N ASP A 55 -21.23 -14.16 13.93
CA ASP A 55 -20.72 -15.52 14.16
C ASP A 55 -19.21 -15.64 13.97
N SER A 56 -18.67 -14.98 12.94
CA SER A 56 -17.24 -14.95 12.67
C SER A 56 -16.41 -14.36 13.81
N MET A 57 -16.95 -13.37 14.50
CA MET A 57 -16.31 -12.76 15.69
C MET A 57 -16.50 -13.62 16.93
N GLN A 58 -17.65 -14.28 17.05
CA GLN A 58 -17.88 -15.25 18.13
C GLN A 58 -16.90 -16.44 18.06
N TYR A 59 -16.56 -16.92 16.86
CA TYR A 59 -15.55 -17.97 16.72
C TYR A 59 -14.18 -17.52 17.24
N ILE A 60 -13.75 -16.31 16.92
CA ILE A 60 -12.51 -15.71 17.44
C ILE A 60 -12.60 -15.56 18.99
N ALA A 61 -13.71 -15.06 19.51
CA ALA A 61 -13.91 -14.86 20.95
C ALA A 61 -13.86 -16.18 21.75
N HIS A 62 -14.22 -17.31 21.12
CA HIS A 62 -14.16 -18.65 21.72
C HIS A 62 -12.85 -19.39 21.46
N GLY A 63 -11.83 -18.71 20.91
CA GLY A 63 -10.47 -19.22 20.82
C GLY A 63 -10.03 -19.71 19.44
N ALA A 64 -10.78 -19.43 18.37
CA ALA A 64 -10.29 -19.69 17.03
C ALA A 64 -9.16 -18.73 16.68
N ASP A 65 -8.04 -19.26 16.20
CA ASP A 65 -6.90 -18.46 15.73
C ASP A 65 -7.22 -17.69 14.45
N MET A 66 -8.16 -18.17 13.66
CA MET A 66 -8.60 -17.58 12.40
C MET A 66 -10.07 -17.85 12.14
N SER A 67 -10.75 -16.87 11.56
CA SER A 67 -12.11 -17.00 11.05
C SER A 67 -12.16 -16.56 9.58
N LEU A 68 -12.85 -17.36 8.77
CA LEU A 68 -13.07 -17.09 7.34
C LEU A 68 -14.57 -17.04 7.07
N VAL A 69 -15.01 -15.98 6.39
CA VAL A 69 -16.39 -15.80 5.96
C VAL A 69 -16.43 -15.49 4.47
N SER A 70 -17.24 -16.20 3.72
CA SER A 70 -17.41 -15.97 2.28
C SER A 70 -18.89 -15.78 1.95
N GLY A 71 -19.19 -14.75 1.16
CA GLY A 71 -20.54 -14.44 0.71
C GLY A 71 -20.62 -13.08 0.00
N GLY A 72 -21.65 -12.88 -0.79
CA GLY A 72 -21.91 -11.61 -1.45
C GLY A 72 -20.79 -11.10 -2.38
N GLY A 73 -19.96 -12.00 -2.92
CA GLY A 73 -18.81 -11.64 -3.76
C GLY A 73 -17.53 -11.30 -2.98
N TYR A 74 -17.50 -11.52 -1.66
CA TYR A 74 -16.36 -11.21 -0.81
C TYR A 74 -15.96 -12.40 0.05
N THR A 75 -14.67 -12.43 0.39
CA THR A 75 -14.14 -13.28 1.47
C THR A 75 -13.50 -12.39 2.52
N GLN A 76 -13.85 -12.58 3.78
CA GLN A 76 -13.24 -11.91 4.92
C GLN A 76 -12.42 -12.92 5.72
N GLN A 77 -11.20 -12.56 6.03
CA GLN A 77 -10.30 -13.32 6.89
C GLN A 77 -9.94 -12.47 8.12
N ILE A 78 -10.11 -13.05 9.29
CA ILE A 78 -9.72 -12.44 10.56
C ILE A 78 -8.76 -13.41 11.25
N MET A 79 -7.58 -12.93 11.59
CA MET A 79 -6.58 -13.65 12.36
C MET A 79 -6.34 -12.96 13.68
N GLN A 80 -6.24 -13.73 14.76
CA GLN A 80 -5.97 -13.20 16.10
C GLN A 80 -4.48 -12.98 16.34
N LYS A 81 -3.82 -12.35 15.34
CA LYS A 81 -2.43 -11.93 15.42
C LYS A 81 -2.15 -10.77 14.48
N GLU A 82 -1.18 -9.96 14.82
CA GLU A 82 -0.62 -8.99 13.89
C GLU A 82 0.34 -9.70 12.94
N SER A 83 0.10 -9.58 11.63
CA SER A 83 0.95 -10.17 10.60
C SER A 83 2.15 -9.28 10.32
N SER A 84 3.31 -9.89 10.17
CA SER A 84 4.51 -9.20 9.68
C SER A 84 4.34 -8.74 8.23
N TYR A 85 5.16 -7.78 7.80
CA TYR A 85 5.20 -7.34 6.41
C TYR A 85 5.36 -8.50 5.42
N LYS A 86 6.28 -9.43 5.71
CA LYS A 86 6.53 -10.62 4.88
C LYS A 86 5.29 -11.52 4.77
N GLU A 87 4.57 -11.72 5.86
CA GLU A 87 3.32 -12.50 5.85
C GLU A 87 2.23 -11.79 5.05
N LEU A 88 2.09 -10.46 5.16
CA LEU A 88 1.13 -9.69 4.37
C LEU A 88 1.43 -9.75 2.87
N ILE A 89 2.69 -9.66 2.47
CA ILE A 89 3.11 -9.84 1.08
C ILE A 89 2.77 -11.25 0.58
N ALA A 90 3.02 -12.29 1.39
CA ALA A 90 2.68 -13.65 1.04
C ALA A 90 1.16 -13.86 0.87
N LEU A 91 0.36 -13.25 1.74
CA LEU A 91 -1.10 -13.25 1.62
C LEU A 91 -1.57 -12.54 0.34
N ALA A 92 -1.04 -11.35 0.06
CA ALA A 92 -1.40 -10.58 -1.12
C ALA A 92 -1.05 -11.30 -2.44
N LYS A 93 0.03 -12.08 -2.46
CA LYS A 93 0.46 -12.85 -3.64
C LYS A 93 -0.42 -14.05 -3.97
N ARG A 94 -1.23 -14.54 -3.04
CA ARG A 94 -2.07 -15.76 -3.24
C ARG A 94 -3.03 -15.65 -4.41
N ASP A 95 -3.53 -14.46 -4.67
CA ASP A 95 -4.46 -14.20 -5.76
C ASP A 95 -3.76 -13.71 -7.04
N GLU A 96 -2.45 -13.90 -7.12
CA GLU A 96 -1.62 -13.60 -8.29
C GLU A 96 -1.87 -12.19 -8.86
N PRO A 97 -1.70 -11.11 -8.06
CA PRO A 97 -1.84 -9.75 -8.56
C PRO A 97 -0.67 -9.38 -9.49
N ASP A 98 -0.92 -8.46 -10.42
CA ASP A 98 0.12 -7.86 -11.26
C ASP A 98 0.98 -6.89 -10.44
N ILE A 99 0.36 -6.21 -9.47
CA ILE A 99 1.00 -5.24 -8.60
C ILE A 99 0.43 -5.30 -7.17
N ILE A 100 1.30 -5.13 -6.19
CA ILE A 100 0.95 -4.90 -4.79
C ILE A 100 1.32 -3.46 -4.43
N LEU A 101 0.32 -2.65 -4.11
CA LEU A 101 0.51 -1.30 -3.56
C LEU A 101 0.50 -1.37 -2.03
N VAL A 102 1.52 -0.79 -1.42
CA VAL A 102 1.69 -0.83 0.05
C VAL A 102 1.66 0.60 0.59
N GLU A 103 0.68 0.91 1.43
CA GLU A 103 0.66 2.17 2.17
C GLU A 103 1.43 2.00 3.49
N GLY A 104 2.56 2.69 3.62
CA GLY A 104 3.41 2.63 4.81
C GLY A 104 4.53 1.59 4.70
N PHE A 105 4.91 1.02 5.83
CA PHE A 105 6.07 0.13 5.95
C PHE A 105 7.36 0.79 5.40
N LYS A 106 7.58 2.05 5.76
CA LYS A 106 8.68 2.87 5.21
C LYS A 106 10.08 2.30 5.48
N GLU A 107 10.23 1.54 6.56
CA GLU A 107 11.50 0.92 6.96
C GLU A 107 11.79 -0.39 6.22
N GLU A 108 10.78 -0.97 5.56
CA GLU A 108 10.96 -2.21 4.80
C GLU A 108 11.68 -1.95 3.47
N GLN A 109 12.40 -2.96 3.00
CA GLN A 109 13.06 -2.88 1.70
C GLN A 109 12.04 -2.85 0.56
N GLY A 110 12.35 -2.12 -0.50
CA GLY A 110 11.50 -2.05 -1.70
C GLY A 110 11.47 -0.67 -2.33
N LYS A 111 10.81 -0.57 -3.46
CA LYS A 111 10.64 0.69 -4.20
C LYS A 111 9.60 1.57 -3.52
N LYS A 112 9.93 2.85 -3.36
CA LYS A 112 9.11 3.80 -2.59
C LYS A 112 8.80 5.06 -3.38
N VAL A 113 7.54 5.44 -3.34
CA VAL A 113 7.06 6.78 -3.69
C VAL A 113 6.87 7.56 -2.40
N VAL A 114 7.58 8.65 -2.26
CA VAL A 114 7.59 9.46 -1.03
C VAL A 114 6.76 10.72 -1.23
N LEU A 115 5.73 10.91 -0.40
CA LEU A 115 4.98 12.15 -0.33
C LEU A 115 5.56 13.01 0.79
N ALA A 116 6.05 14.19 0.46
CA ALA A 116 6.74 15.05 1.41
C ALA A 116 6.56 16.54 1.11
N THR A 117 6.52 17.34 2.17
CA THR A 117 6.86 18.77 2.11
C THR A 117 8.38 18.92 2.15
N GLU A 118 8.89 20.12 1.87
CA GLU A 118 10.35 20.41 1.95
C GLU A 118 10.91 20.12 3.35
N GLU A 119 10.18 20.47 4.41
CA GLU A 119 10.57 20.20 5.79
C GLU A 119 10.63 18.69 6.11
N GLU A 120 9.62 17.94 5.68
CA GLU A 120 9.54 16.50 5.87
C GLU A 120 10.61 15.74 5.07
N TRP A 121 10.99 16.30 3.92
CA TRP A 121 11.99 15.73 3.03
C TRP A 121 13.36 15.59 3.68
N GLU A 122 13.75 16.52 4.54
CA GLU A 122 15.02 16.44 5.28
C GLU A 122 15.18 15.09 6.00
N THR A 123 14.11 14.54 6.53
CA THR A 123 14.11 13.23 7.19
C THR A 123 13.87 12.08 6.22
N LEU A 124 12.87 12.22 5.33
CA LEU A 124 12.43 11.13 4.46
C LEU A 124 13.43 10.77 3.36
N GLN A 125 14.32 11.68 2.98
CA GLN A 125 15.38 11.40 2.00
C GLN A 125 16.38 10.31 2.42
N GLN A 126 16.39 9.94 3.71
CA GLN A 126 17.23 8.86 4.24
C GLN A 126 16.69 7.46 3.92
N LEU A 127 15.46 7.37 3.45
CA LEU A 127 14.85 6.08 3.11
C LEU A 127 15.52 5.43 1.91
N ASP A 128 15.70 4.13 1.96
CA ASP A 128 16.18 3.35 0.83
C ASP A 128 15.08 3.08 -0.18
N GLY A 129 15.47 2.94 -1.45
CA GLY A 129 14.56 2.51 -2.51
C GLY A 129 13.63 3.58 -3.05
N ILE A 130 13.90 4.86 -2.81
CA ILE A 130 13.08 5.96 -3.37
C ILE A 130 13.19 5.95 -4.89
N VAL A 131 12.03 5.95 -5.56
CA VAL A 131 11.91 5.99 -7.03
C VAL A 131 11.15 7.21 -7.54
N LEU A 132 10.37 7.87 -6.68
CA LEU A 132 9.64 9.10 -6.98
C LEU A 132 9.42 9.90 -5.70
N VAL A 133 9.51 11.20 -5.79
CA VAL A 133 9.08 12.13 -4.74
C VAL A 133 7.88 12.94 -5.24
N VAL A 134 6.82 12.94 -4.45
CA VAL A 134 5.60 13.71 -4.72
C VAL A 134 5.52 14.84 -3.70
N GLY A 135 5.77 16.05 -4.17
CA GLY A 135 5.84 17.25 -3.35
C GLY A 135 6.77 18.29 -3.97
N ASP A 136 6.63 19.53 -3.55
CA ASP A 136 7.50 20.64 -3.97
C ASP A 136 8.76 20.62 -3.09
N VAL A 137 9.70 19.75 -3.45
CA VAL A 137 10.96 19.56 -2.74
C VAL A 137 12.15 19.78 -3.67
N ALA A 138 13.22 20.37 -3.14
CA ALA A 138 14.45 20.59 -3.86
C ALA A 138 15.34 19.34 -3.80
N THR A 139 15.36 18.56 -4.88
CA THR A 139 16.26 17.42 -5.04
C THR A 139 16.61 17.23 -6.52
N ASP A 140 17.87 16.92 -6.79
CA ASP A 140 18.37 16.52 -8.11
C ASP A 140 18.62 14.99 -8.18
N ARG A 141 18.48 14.30 -7.05
CA ARG A 141 18.76 12.88 -6.90
C ARG A 141 17.62 11.98 -7.38
N TYR A 142 16.39 12.47 -7.30
CA TYR A 142 15.19 11.70 -7.60
C TYR A 142 14.27 12.45 -8.54
N GLU A 143 13.50 11.71 -9.34
CA GLU A 143 12.39 12.28 -10.09
C GLU A 143 11.34 12.85 -9.12
N THR A 144 10.81 14.03 -9.45
CA THR A 144 9.83 14.76 -8.64
C THR A 144 8.58 15.06 -9.45
N ILE A 145 7.42 14.96 -8.79
CA ILE A 145 6.15 15.50 -9.25
C ILE A 145 5.65 16.41 -8.14
N ALA A 146 5.54 17.71 -8.43
CA ALA A 146 5.37 18.75 -7.42
C ALA A 146 4.07 18.62 -6.58
N SER A 147 3.06 17.95 -7.07
CA SER A 147 1.80 17.78 -6.35
C SER A 147 1.10 16.46 -6.69
N ARG A 148 0.46 15.86 -5.67
CA ARG A 148 -0.44 14.72 -5.82
C ARG A 148 -1.69 15.03 -6.66
N THR A 149 -1.97 16.30 -6.93
CA THR A 149 -3.08 16.72 -7.79
C THR A 149 -2.76 16.62 -9.28
N PHE A 150 -1.50 16.39 -9.65
CA PHE A 150 -1.07 16.16 -11.03
C PHE A 150 -1.28 14.70 -11.44
N GLU A 151 -2.56 14.28 -11.46
CA GLU A 151 -2.96 12.87 -11.66
C GLU A 151 -2.45 12.29 -12.97
N ASP A 152 -2.53 13.03 -14.07
CA ASP A 152 -2.05 12.57 -15.40
C ASP A 152 -0.54 12.28 -15.39
N ARG A 153 0.25 13.12 -14.72
CA ARG A 153 1.69 12.92 -14.57
C ARG A 153 2.00 11.72 -13.67
N LEU A 154 1.28 11.57 -12.57
CA LEU A 154 1.42 10.44 -11.64
C LEU A 154 1.05 9.13 -12.32
N ASN A 155 -0.04 9.09 -13.08
CA ASN A 155 -0.48 7.92 -13.83
C ASN A 155 0.50 7.56 -14.96
N SER A 156 1.02 8.55 -15.66
CA SER A 156 2.03 8.35 -16.71
C SER A 156 3.33 7.80 -16.12
N TRP A 157 3.77 8.33 -14.97
CA TRP A 157 4.92 7.82 -14.25
C TRP A 157 4.71 6.35 -13.84
N LEU A 158 3.58 6.03 -13.20
CA LEU A 158 3.26 4.66 -12.76
C LEU A 158 3.25 3.67 -13.93
N ARG A 159 2.68 4.07 -15.06
CA ARG A 159 2.67 3.25 -16.29
C ARG A 159 4.08 2.96 -16.80
N SER A 160 4.94 3.96 -16.82
CA SER A 160 6.34 3.81 -17.24
C SER A 160 7.08 2.88 -16.29
N TRP A 161 6.94 3.10 -14.99
CA TRP A 161 7.56 2.27 -13.96
C TRP A 161 7.12 0.80 -14.03
N LEU A 162 5.86 0.52 -14.33
CA LEU A 162 5.35 -0.84 -14.49
C LEU A 162 5.96 -1.57 -15.69
N ARG A 163 6.39 -0.85 -16.73
CA ARG A 163 7.00 -1.41 -17.93
C ARG A 163 8.50 -1.65 -17.79
N GLU A 164 9.15 -1.06 -16.82
CA GLU A 164 10.57 -1.27 -16.58
C GLU A 164 10.82 -2.70 -16.12
N ALA A 165 11.83 -3.36 -16.72
CA ALA A 165 12.31 -4.63 -16.21
C ALA A 165 13.20 -4.38 -14.97
N PHE A 166 13.06 -5.19 -13.97
CA PHE A 166 13.92 -5.17 -12.77
C PHE A 166 14.87 -6.36 -12.80
#